data_8774700741415b47149e536d774a6643
#
_entry.id   8774700741415b47149e536d774a6643
#
_cell.length_a   1.000
_cell.length_b   1.000
_cell.length_c   1.000
_cell.angle_alpha   90.00
_cell.angle_beta   90.00
_cell.angle_gamma   90.00
#
_symmetry.space_group_name_H-M   'P 1'
#
loop_
_entity.id
_entity.type
_entity.pdbx_description
1 polymer ?
#
loop_
_entity_poly.entity_id
_entity_poly.type
_entity_poly.pdbx_seq_one_letter_code
_entity_poly.pdbx_strand_id
1 'polypeptide(L)' 'MKASEIRELTENELNKKRTELAEEIFNLRIQVSTQQTTNFARISKLKKDLARVLTVIREKETSTGRS' A
#
# COMPACT_ATOMS: atom_id res chain seq x y z
N MET A 1 2.62 -5.58 -7.20
CA MET A 1 3.77 -5.90 -6.33
C MET A 1 3.69 -7.32 -5.83
N LYS A 2 4.82 -8.00 -5.82
CA LYS A 2 4.86 -9.36 -5.29
C LYS A 2 5.17 -9.31 -3.79
N ALA A 3 4.56 -10.23 -3.04
CA ALA A 3 4.79 -10.29 -1.60
C ALA A 3 6.25 -10.49 -1.25
N SER A 4 6.96 -11.29 -2.05
CA SER A 4 8.39 -11.55 -1.81
C SER A 4 9.22 -10.26 -1.93
N GLU A 5 8.89 -9.41 -2.88
CA GLU A 5 9.58 -8.12 -3.05
C GLU A 5 9.32 -7.21 -1.87
N ILE A 6 8.09 -7.19 -1.38
CA ILE A 6 7.72 -6.36 -0.25
C ILE A 6 8.45 -6.82 1.02
N ARG A 7 8.60 -8.13 1.19
CA ARG A 7 9.26 -8.68 2.37
C ARG A 7 10.75 -8.35 2.44
N GLU A 8 11.36 -8.03 1.30
CA GLU A 8 12.77 -7.64 1.27
C GLU A 8 13.00 -6.19 1.69
N LEU A 9 11.94 -5.39 1.79
CA LEU A 9 12.06 -3.99 2.17
C LEU A 9 12.29 -3.83 3.67
N THR A 10 13.05 -2.79 4.04
CA THR A 10 13.23 -2.43 5.45
C THR A 10 11.95 -1.80 6.00
N GLU A 11 11.87 -1.68 7.33
CA GLU A 11 10.71 -1.05 7.95
C GLU A 11 10.50 0.37 7.45
N ASN A 12 11.57 1.14 7.31
CA ASN A 12 11.46 2.51 6.81
C ASN A 12 10.93 2.53 5.39
N GLU A 13 11.42 1.63 4.55
CA GLU A 13 10.96 1.52 3.18
C GLU A 13 9.50 1.09 3.10
N LEU A 14 9.09 0.17 3.97
CA LEU A 14 7.70 -0.27 4.03
C LEU A 14 6.77 0.87 4.43
N ASN A 15 7.14 1.64 5.45
CA ASN A 15 6.35 2.77 5.90
C ASN A 15 6.23 3.84 4.81
N LYS A 16 7.33 4.08 4.12
CA LYS A 16 7.33 5.03 3.00
C LYS A 16 6.42 4.55 1.89
N LYS A 17 6.49 3.26 1.55
CA LYS A 17 5.65 2.68 0.51
C LYS A 17 4.17 2.76 0.89
N ARG A 18 3.86 2.48 2.13
CA ARG A 18 2.50 2.59 2.64
C ARG A 18 1.96 4.00 2.45
N THR A 19 2.75 5.01 2.82
CA THR A 19 2.35 6.40 2.69
C THR A 19 2.14 6.77 1.23
N GLU A 20 3.05 6.37 0.36
CA GLU A 20 2.95 6.66 -1.07
C GLU A 20 1.70 6.05 -1.68
N LEU A 21 1.41 4.79 -1.34
CA LEU A 21 0.22 4.11 -1.87
C LEU A 21 -1.06 4.74 -1.36
N ALA A 22 -1.09 5.11 -0.08
CA ALA A 22 -2.26 5.76 0.51
C ALA A 22 -2.53 7.10 -0.16
N GLU A 23 -1.48 7.88 -0.41
CA GLU A 23 -1.62 9.17 -1.09
C GLU A 23 -2.12 9.01 -2.51
N GLU A 24 -1.59 8.03 -3.24
CA GLU A 24 -2.04 7.75 -4.60
C GLU A 24 -3.52 7.38 -4.64
N ILE A 25 -3.94 6.52 -3.73
CA ILE A 25 -5.35 6.10 -3.65
C ILE A 25 -6.22 7.31 -3.36
N PHE A 26 -5.80 8.14 -2.42
CA PHE A 26 -6.55 9.32 -2.05
C PHE A 26 -6.71 10.27 -3.25
N ASN A 27 -5.63 10.54 -3.96
CA ASN A 27 -5.66 11.41 -5.12
C ASN A 27 -6.55 10.85 -6.23
N LEU A 28 -6.46 9.54 -6.48
CA LEU A 28 -7.31 8.92 -7.48
C LEU A 28 -8.79 8.97 -7.11
N ARG A 29 -9.10 8.82 -5.82
CA ARG A 29 -10.48 8.93 -5.36
C ARG A 29 -11.03 10.33 -5.59
N ILE A 30 -10.20 11.34 -5.36
CA ILE A 30 -10.61 12.72 -5.62
C ILE A 30 -10.85 12.91 -7.12
N GLN A 31 -9.97 12.39 -7.96
CA GLN A 31 -10.14 12.49 -9.41
C GLN A 31 -11.42 11.82 -9.90
N VAL A 32 -11.74 10.65 -9.33
CA VAL A 32 -12.97 9.96 -9.67
C VAL A 32 -14.20 10.76 -9.21
N SER A 33 -14.14 11.30 -8.01
CA SER A 33 -15.27 12.05 -7.46
C SER A 33 -15.53 13.35 -8.23
N THR A 34 -14.51 13.93 -8.85
CA THR A 34 -14.65 15.11 -9.68
C THR A 34 -14.81 14.76 -11.15
N GLN A 35 -14.96 13.50 -11.46
CA GLN A 35 -15.14 12.99 -12.83
C GLN A 35 -13.97 13.27 -13.76
N GLN A 36 -12.78 13.47 -13.19
CA GLN A 36 -11.58 13.66 -13.99
C GLN A 36 -11.01 12.35 -14.53
N THR A 37 -11.40 11.24 -13.91
CA THR A 37 -10.98 9.93 -14.36
C THR A 37 -12.02 8.88 -13.97
N THR A 38 -12.03 7.77 -14.72
CA THR A 38 -12.86 6.62 -14.40
C THR A 38 -11.99 5.39 -14.14
N ASN A 39 -10.74 5.62 -13.77
CA ASN A 39 -9.78 4.54 -13.62
C ASN A 39 -9.94 3.78 -12.29
N PHE A 40 -11.07 3.08 -12.17
CA PHE A 40 -11.38 2.30 -10.98
C PHE A 40 -10.45 1.09 -10.83
N ALA A 41 -10.00 0.54 -11.96
CA ALA A 41 -9.10 -0.61 -11.92
C ALA A 41 -7.79 -0.28 -11.22
N ARG A 42 -7.28 0.94 -11.43
CA ARG A 42 -6.04 1.37 -10.78
C ARG A 42 -6.24 1.50 -9.28
N ILE A 43 -7.38 2.02 -8.85
CA ILE A 43 -7.69 2.13 -7.43
C ILE A 43 -7.72 0.75 -6.79
N SER A 44 -8.37 -0.22 -7.44
CA SER A 44 -8.42 -1.59 -6.92
C SER A 44 -7.03 -2.19 -6.81
N LYS A 45 -6.19 -1.99 -7.82
CA LYS A 45 -4.83 -2.51 -7.80
C LYS A 45 -4.01 -1.90 -6.66
N LEU A 46 -4.11 -0.58 -6.50
CA LEU A 46 -3.37 0.11 -5.43
C LEU A 46 -3.84 -0.33 -4.06
N LYS A 47 -5.14 -0.56 -3.89
CA LYS A 47 -5.66 -1.07 -2.63
C LYS A 47 -5.10 -2.44 -2.30
N LYS A 48 -4.99 -3.31 -3.29
CA LYS A 48 -4.39 -4.63 -3.10
C LYS A 48 -2.92 -4.52 -2.72
N ASP A 49 -2.19 -3.64 -3.40
CA ASP A 49 -0.78 -3.41 -3.07
C ASP A 49 -0.62 -2.89 -1.65
N LEU A 50 -1.46 -1.92 -1.28
CA LEU A 50 -1.44 -1.38 0.08
C LEU A 50 -1.74 -2.46 1.11
N ALA A 51 -2.72 -3.31 0.84
CA ALA A 51 -3.07 -4.40 1.75
C ALA A 51 -1.88 -5.34 1.95
N ARG A 52 -1.14 -5.65 0.89
CA ARG A 52 0.05 -6.49 0.98
C ARG A 52 1.15 -5.83 1.81
N VAL A 53 1.38 -4.54 1.60
CA VAL A 53 2.36 -3.80 2.38
C VAL A 53 1.99 -3.80 3.85
N LEU A 54 0.73 -3.54 4.17
CA LEU A 54 0.25 -3.56 5.55
C LEU A 54 0.39 -4.93 6.18
N THR A 55 0.12 -5.99 5.41
CA THR A 55 0.29 -7.36 5.90
C THR A 55 1.74 -7.64 6.27
N VAL A 56 2.67 -7.24 5.42
CA VAL A 56 4.10 -7.47 5.68
C VAL A 56 4.56 -6.64 6.88
N ILE A 57 4.09 -5.41 7.00
CA ILE A 57 4.41 -4.59 8.18
C ILE A 57 3.95 -5.29 9.44
N ARG A 58 2.72 -5.82 9.42
CA ARG A 58 2.19 -6.54 10.57
C ARG A 58 3.00 -7.79 10.88
N GLU A 59 3.39 -8.55 9.85
CA GLU A 59 4.22 -9.73 10.03
C GLU A 59 5.55 -9.39 10.71
N LYS A 60 6.18 -8.31 10.28
CA LYS A 60 7.45 -7.89 10.85
C LYS A 60 7.31 -7.41 12.28
N GLU A 61 6.25 -6.67 12.57
CA GLU A 61 5.97 -6.23 13.93
C GLU A 61 5.73 -7.42 14.85
N THR A 62 4.98 -8.40 14.36
CA THR A 62 4.69 -9.60 15.14
C THR A 62 5.95 -10.40 15.42
N SER A 63 6.84 -10.53 14.44
CA SER A 63 8.03 -11.33 14.65
C SER A 63 9.10 -10.64 15.47
N THR A 64 9.14 -9.30 15.51
CA THR A 64 10.14 -8.57 16.29
C THR A 64 9.61 -8.04 17.61
N GLY A 65 8.37 -7.61 17.67
CA GLY A 65 7.78 -7.03 18.83
C GLY A 65 7.15 -8.03 19.78
N ARG A 66 6.94 -9.23 19.29
CA ARG A 66 6.31 -10.23 20.07
C ARG A 66 7.31 -11.17 20.66
N SER A 67 7.60 -11.06 21.77
CA SER A 67 8.57 -11.98 22.37
C SER A 67 7.94 -12.96 23.27
#